data_1ce97591bfc5a527ee6d013bb2c4dc3e
#
_entry.id   1ce97591bfc5a527ee6d013bb2c4dc3e
#
_cell.length_a   1.000
_cell.length_b   1.000
_cell.length_c   1.000
_cell.angle_alpha   90.00
_cell.angle_beta   90.00
_cell.angle_gamma   90.00
#
_symmetry.space_group_name_H-M   'P 1'
#
loop_
_entity.id
_entity.type
_entity.pdbx_description
1 polymer ?
#
loop_
_entity_poly.entity_id
_entity_poly.type
_entity_poly.pdbx_seq_one_letter_code
_entity_poly.pdbx_strand_id
1 'polypeptide(L)'
;NFILGAAVSAWQTEGWSNALSGYSWNKFMDDSKADKPEPTWAREKNITDAPCVRYAEVLLNYAEAAYELHLLTGAAFTQADLDKSINLIRARADVNLPALQIVGDQPAINGVAFDDPKRLEIEKNADGGITPALLWEIRRERRVELCMEGFRLNDLKRWCKLDYLWNGCNPDIRYGAYIRLSDYPTRGTEVVLEDPNATEGYILRNTLGQRNRPIKRNYINPIPSGQITLYKTKGYTLSQNTEWGW
;
A
#
# COMPACT_ATOMS: atom_id res chain seq x y z
N ASN A 1 4.92 -7.32 -7.43
CA ASN A 1 5.39 -7.14 -8.80
C ASN A 1 4.29 -6.48 -9.63
N PHE A 2 4.57 -5.32 -10.19
CA PHE A 2 3.70 -4.63 -11.12
C PHE A 2 4.30 -4.74 -12.52
N ILE A 3 3.53 -5.16 -13.49
CA ILE A 3 3.95 -5.26 -14.89
C ILE A 3 3.23 -4.16 -15.67
N LEU A 4 3.96 -3.11 -16.05
CA LEU A 4 3.39 -1.99 -16.78
C LEU A 4 2.85 -2.40 -18.14
N GLY A 5 3.62 -3.19 -18.89
CA GLY A 5 3.23 -3.64 -20.23
C GLY A 5 2.00 -4.56 -20.24
N ALA A 6 1.88 -5.44 -19.26
CA ALA A 6 0.73 -6.32 -19.14
C ALA A 6 -0.55 -5.57 -18.76
N ALA A 7 -0.43 -4.47 -18.00
CA ALA A 7 -1.57 -3.64 -17.63
C ALA A 7 -2.25 -3.02 -18.84
N VAL A 8 -1.47 -2.61 -19.84
CA VAL A 8 -2.00 -1.97 -21.04
C VAL A 8 -2.57 -3.01 -22.01
N SER A 9 -1.99 -4.19 -22.08
CA SER A 9 -2.57 -5.30 -22.84
C SER A 9 -3.85 -5.82 -22.19
N ALA A 10 -3.97 -5.77 -20.85
CA ALA A 10 -5.19 -6.11 -20.12
C ALA A 10 -6.35 -5.14 -20.38
N TRP A 11 -6.08 -3.91 -20.78
CA TRP A 11 -7.12 -3.00 -21.29
C TRP A 11 -7.76 -3.51 -22.58
N GLN A 12 -7.06 -4.39 -23.30
CA GLN A 12 -7.53 -4.92 -24.58
C GLN A 12 -8.50 -6.08 -24.45
N THR A 13 -8.57 -6.72 -23.30
CA THR A 13 -9.44 -7.84 -23.05
C THR A 13 -10.61 -7.42 -22.17
N GLU A 14 -11.76 -7.38 -22.80
CA GLU A 14 -13.09 -7.33 -22.22
C GLU A 14 -13.28 -7.05 -20.71
N GLY A 15 -13.81 -5.89 -20.39
CA GLY A 15 -14.74 -5.55 -19.31
C GLY A 15 -14.38 -5.79 -17.83
N TRP A 16 -13.55 -6.76 -17.50
CA TRP A 16 -13.32 -7.21 -16.12
C TRP A 16 -11.95 -6.80 -15.54
N SER A 17 -11.02 -6.41 -16.36
CA SER A 17 -9.61 -6.18 -15.99
C SER A 17 -9.09 -4.79 -16.32
N ASN A 18 -9.98 -3.81 -16.42
CA ASN A 18 -9.56 -2.43 -16.68
C ASN A 18 -8.76 -1.89 -15.51
N ALA A 19 -7.43 -2.03 -15.59
CA ALA A 19 -6.50 -1.43 -14.65
C ALA A 19 -6.49 0.09 -14.87
N LEU A 20 -7.50 0.79 -14.35
CA LEU A 20 -7.67 2.24 -14.48
C LEU A 20 -6.42 3.05 -14.07
N SER A 21 -5.51 2.44 -13.31
CA SER A 21 -4.24 3.03 -12.92
C SER A 21 -3.11 2.78 -13.92
N GLY A 22 -3.31 1.97 -14.96
CA GLY A 22 -2.25 1.52 -15.86
C GLY A 22 -1.32 0.45 -15.29
N TYR A 23 -1.55 0.00 -14.05
CA TYR A 23 -0.81 -1.10 -13.43
C TYR A 23 -1.67 -2.33 -13.32
N SER A 24 -1.13 -3.49 -13.68
CA SER A 24 -1.72 -4.80 -13.43
C SER A 24 -1.02 -5.50 -12.27
N TRP A 25 -1.76 -6.33 -11.60
CA TRP A 25 -1.26 -7.12 -10.50
C TRP A 25 -0.86 -8.52 -10.96
N ASN A 26 0.38 -8.93 -10.66
CA ASN A 26 0.93 -10.25 -11.00
C ASN A 26 1.38 -11.04 -9.76
N LYS A 27 0.85 -10.74 -8.60
CA LYS A 27 1.19 -11.44 -7.36
C LYS A 27 0.36 -12.68 -7.22
N PHE A 28 0.97 -13.81 -6.85
CA PHE A 28 0.32 -15.12 -6.72
C PHE A 28 -0.25 -15.69 -8.04
N MET A 29 0.24 -15.21 -9.18
CA MET A 29 -0.06 -15.80 -10.47
C MET A 29 1.00 -16.82 -10.85
N ASP A 30 0.55 -17.94 -11.43
CA ASP A 30 1.43 -18.97 -11.95
C ASP A 30 1.72 -18.71 -13.44
N ASP A 31 2.81 -17.97 -13.70
CA ASP A 31 3.23 -17.62 -15.06
C ASP A 31 3.68 -18.84 -15.88
N SER A 32 4.03 -19.97 -15.22
CA SER A 32 4.46 -21.19 -15.91
C SER A 32 3.38 -21.81 -16.80
N LYS A 33 2.16 -21.33 -16.68
CA LYS A 33 0.97 -21.85 -17.37
C LYS A 33 0.34 -20.87 -18.34
N ALA A 34 1.00 -19.74 -18.62
CA ALA A 34 0.48 -18.72 -19.52
C ALA A 34 0.20 -19.24 -20.95
N ASP A 35 0.96 -20.26 -21.38
CA ASP A 35 0.86 -20.86 -22.72
C ASP A 35 -0.11 -22.04 -22.80
N LYS A 36 -0.84 -22.37 -21.75
CA LYS A 36 -1.79 -23.49 -21.77
C LYS A 36 -3.16 -23.05 -22.29
N PRO A 37 -3.83 -23.91 -23.10
CA PRO A 37 -5.14 -23.59 -23.68
C PRO A 37 -6.27 -23.41 -22.65
N GLU A 38 -6.07 -23.89 -21.42
CA GLU A 38 -6.93 -23.64 -20.25
C GLU A 38 -6.19 -22.79 -19.25
N PRO A 39 -6.41 -21.48 -19.19
CA PRO A 39 -5.73 -20.62 -18.25
C PRO A 39 -6.11 -20.98 -16.82
N THR A 40 -5.11 -21.35 -16.03
CA THR A 40 -5.28 -21.68 -14.60
C THR A 40 -5.68 -20.45 -13.75
N TRP A 41 -5.59 -19.25 -14.33
CA TRP A 41 -6.06 -17.99 -13.78
C TRP A 41 -7.53 -17.69 -14.14
N ALA A 42 -8.19 -18.54 -14.93
CA ALA A 42 -9.63 -18.39 -15.17
C ALA A 42 -10.38 -18.43 -13.83
N ARG A 43 -11.45 -17.66 -13.76
CA ARG A 43 -12.32 -17.61 -12.57
C ARG A 43 -12.67 -19.03 -12.11
N GLU A 44 -12.48 -19.29 -10.80
CA GLU A 44 -12.76 -20.58 -10.17
C GLU A 44 -11.81 -21.75 -10.53
N LYS A 45 -10.77 -21.49 -11.34
CA LYS A 45 -9.79 -22.52 -11.74
C LYS A 45 -8.37 -22.23 -11.25
N ASN A 46 -8.17 -21.18 -10.43
CA ASN A 46 -6.87 -20.89 -9.86
C ASN A 46 -6.50 -21.96 -8.82
N ILE A 47 -5.41 -22.67 -9.07
CA ILE A 47 -4.86 -23.70 -8.18
C ILE A 47 -3.77 -23.16 -7.25
N THR A 48 -3.44 -21.87 -7.37
CA THR A 48 -2.45 -21.24 -6.50
C THR A 48 -3.06 -21.02 -5.12
N ASP A 49 -2.41 -21.54 -4.09
CA ASP A 49 -2.82 -21.34 -2.71
C ASP A 49 -2.80 -19.85 -2.34
N ALA A 50 -3.84 -19.40 -1.66
CA ALA A 50 -3.88 -18.07 -1.09
C ALA A 50 -3.24 -18.11 0.31
N PRO A 51 -2.03 -17.56 0.52
CA PRO A 51 -1.39 -17.61 1.82
C PRO A 51 -2.15 -16.71 2.82
N CYS A 52 -2.58 -17.28 3.94
CA CYS A 52 -3.19 -16.52 5.03
C CYS A 52 -2.17 -15.66 5.78
N VAL A 53 -0.98 -16.20 6.00
CA VAL A 53 0.16 -15.51 6.62
C VAL A 53 1.43 -15.90 5.87
N ARG A 54 2.25 -14.92 5.54
CA ARG A 54 3.56 -15.15 4.90
C ARG A 54 4.70 -14.84 5.86
N TYR A 55 5.81 -15.53 5.72
CA TYR A 55 6.99 -15.28 6.54
C TYR A 55 7.49 -13.83 6.46
N ALA A 56 7.36 -13.20 5.28
CA ALA A 56 7.66 -11.78 5.11
C ALA A 56 6.84 -10.87 6.04
N GLU A 57 5.58 -11.20 6.29
CA GLU A 57 4.76 -10.46 7.26
C GLU A 57 5.32 -10.54 8.67
N VAL A 58 5.77 -11.74 9.10
CA VAL A 58 6.38 -11.95 10.42
C VAL A 58 7.65 -11.12 10.56
N LEU A 59 8.50 -11.12 9.55
CA LEU A 59 9.74 -10.33 9.53
C LEU A 59 9.47 -8.82 9.62
N LEU A 60 8.48 -8.34 8.89
CA LEU A 60 8.09 -6.93 8.89
C LEU A 60 7.40 -6.51 10.20
N ASN A 61 6.57 -7.39 10.77
CA ASN A 61 5.99 -7.17 12.09
C ASN A 61 7.09 -7.04 13.16
N TYR A 62 8.11 -7.92 13.09
CA TYR A 62 9.24 -7.85 14.00
C TYR A 62 10.01 -6.52 13.86
N ALA A 63 10.38 -6.14 12.64
CA ALA A 63 11.14 -4.90 12.40
C ALA A 63 10.43 -3.66 12.93
N GLU A 64 9.13 -3.54 12.64
CA GLU A 64 8.33 -2.40 13.08
C GLU A 64 8.17 -2.39 14.60
N ALA A 65 7.79 -3.52 15.20
CA ALA A 65 7.59 -3.62 16.65
C ALA A 65 8.88 -3.34 17.44
N ALA A 66 10.02 -3.87 16.99
CA ALA A 66 11.32 -3.64 17.63
C ALA A 66 11.73 -2.16 17.56
N TYR A 67 11.52 -1.51 16.41
CA TYR A 67 11.86 -0.08 16.29
C TYR A 67 10.89 0.82 17.04
N GLU A 68 9.59 0.51 17.06
CA GLU A 68 8.63 1.25 17.89
C GLU A 68 8.92 1.07 19.39
N LEU A 69 9.33 -0.11 19.81
CA LEU A 69 9.80 -0.35 21.19
C LEU A 69 11.02 0.51 21.53
N HIS A 70 11.98 0.62 20.58
CA HIS A 70 13.12 1.53 20.72
C HIS A 70 12.66 2.97 20.94
N LEU A 71 11.74 3.48 20.14
CA LEU A 71 11.21 4.84 20.26
C LEU A 71 10.50 5.10 21.60
N LEU A 72 9.80 4.09 22.12
CA LEU A 72 9.02 4.22 23.34
C LEU A 72 9.85 4.06 24.62
N THR A 73 10.87 3.22 24.60
CA THR A 73 11.56 2.79 25.83
C THR A 73 13.06 3.07 25.83
N GLY A 74 13.63 3.44 24.68
CA GLY A 74 15.09 3.53 24.50
C GLY A 74 15.78 2.15 24.38
N ALA A 75 15.01 1.06 24.23
CA ALA A 75 15.61 -0.26 23.99
C ALA A 75 16.49 -0.23 22.74
N ALA A 76 17.59 -0.98 22.72
CA ALA A 76 18.48 -0.97 21.57
C ALA A 76 17.81 -1.53 20.33
N PHE A 77 17.86 -0.78 19.21
CA PHE A 77 17.55 -1.26 17.87
C PHE A 77 18.83 -1.11 17.03
N THR A 78 19.26 -2.19 16.42
CA THR A 78 20.59 -2.27 15.80
C THR A 78 20.52 -2.81 14.37
N GLN A 79 21.66 -2.78 13.67
CA GLN A 79 21.77 -3.41 12.34
C GLN A 79 21.37 -4.88 12.36
N ALA A 80 21.65 -5.61 13.42
CA ALA A 80 21.25 -7.02 13.58
C ALA A 80 19.71 -7.22 13.55
N ASP A 81 18.95 -6.21 13.95
CA ASP A 81 17.50 -6.26 13.89
C ASP A 81 16.98 -6.13 12.45
N LEU A 82 17.62 -5.29 11.64
CA LEU A 82 17.35 -5.23 10.20
C LEU A 82 17.81 -6.50 9.47
N ASP A 83 18.97 -7.05 9.83
CA ASP A 83 19.56 -8.21 9.16
C ASP A 83 18.72 -9.48 9.34
N LYS A 84 18.12 -9.68 10.50
CA LYS A 84 17.22 -10.81 10.78
C LYS A 84 15.76 -10.57 10.33
N SER A 85 15.45 -9.44 9.71
CA SER A 85 14.11 -9.06 9.29
C SER A 85 14.08 -8.54 7.86
N ILE A 86 14.07 -7.24 7.65
CA ILE A 86 13.93 -6.60 6.34
C ILE A 86 15.01 -7.08 5.36
N ASN A 87 16.25 -7.24 5.81
CA ASN A 87 17.34 -7.64 4.93
C ASN A 87 17.20 -9.07 4.41
N LEU A 88 16.50 -9.96 5.12
CA LEU A 88 16.15 -11.28 4.58
C LEU A 88 15.17 -11.17 3.39
N ILE A 89 14.26 -10.20 3.42
CA ILE A 89 13.34 -9.95 2.31
C ILE A 89 14.10 -9.36 1.13
N ARG A 90 14.96 -8.37 1.38
CA ARG A 90 15.76 -7.68 0.36
C ARG A 90 16.76 -8.61 -0.32
N ALA A 91 17.30 -9.60 0.42
CA ALA A 91 18.27 -10.58 -0.09
C ALA A 91 17.64 -11.72 -0.89
N ARG A 92 16.30 -11.83 -0.99
CA ARG A 92 15.67 -12.88 -1.81
C ARG A 92 16.15 -12.76 -3.27
N ALA A 93 16.34 -13.91 -3.93
CA ALA A 93 16.89 -13.97 -5.29
C ALA A 93 16.08 -13.17 -6.32
N ASP A 94 14.77 -13.12 -6.16
CA ASP A 94 13.83 -12.38 -7.01
C ASP A 94 13.77 -10.87 -6.69
N VAL A 95 14.29 -10.45 -5.54
CA VAL A 95 14.33 -9.04 -5.08
C VAL A 95 15.72 -8.46 -5.27
N ASN A 96 16.74 -9.13 -4.74
CA ASN A 96 18.17 -8.82 -4.87
C ASN A 96 18.50 -7.32 -4.68
N LEU A 97 17.99 -6.74 -3.61
CA LEU A 97 18.25 -5.34 -3.25
C LEU A 97 19.41 -5.25 -2.25
N PRO A 98 20.20 -4.14 -2.26
CA PRO A 98 21.19 -3.89 -1.25
C PRO A 98 20.59 -3.92 0.16
N ALA A 99 21.37 -4.38 1.15
CA ALA A 99 20.92 -4.40 2.54
C ALA A 99 20.61 -2.99 3.04
N LEU A 100 19.50 -2.85 3.76
CA LEU A 100 19.19 -1.64 4.49
C LEU A 100 20.10 -1.55 5.72
N GLN A 101 20.70 -0.39 5.91
CA GLN A 101 21.64 -0.11 6.97
C GLN A 101 21.14 1.03 7.87
N ILE A 102 21.78 1.17 9.04
CA ILE A 102 21.54 2.25 9.97
C ILE A 102 22.82 3.08 10.06
N VAL A 103 22.73 4.38 9.78
CA VAL A 103 23.78 5.36 9.99
C VAL A 103 23.24 6.48 10.88
N GLY A 104 23.66 6.52 12.12
CA GLY A 104 22.95 7.30 13.14
C GLY A 104 21.52 6.79 13.30
N ASP A 105 20.54 7.67 13.23
CA ASP A 105 19.10 7.33 13.28
C ASP A 105 18.45 7.33 11.89
N GLN A 106 19.28 7.27 10.83
CA GLN A 106 18.79 7.33 9.44
C GLN A 106 18.91 5.97 8.75
N PRO A 107 17.98 5.63 7.84
CA PRO A 107 18.15 4.53 6.92
C PRO A 107 19.33 4.84 5.98
N ALA A 108 20.09 3.81 5.60
CA ALA A 108 21.23 3.96 4.70
C ALA A 108 21.34 2.80 3.71
N ILE A 109 21.95 3.06 2.56
CA ILE A 109 22.33 2.06 1.56
C ILE A 109 23.80 2.26 1.21
N ASN A 110 24.59 1.18 1.26
CA ASN A 110 26.03 1.21 1.00
C ASN A 110 26.77 2.27 1.85
N GLY A 111 26.37 2.40 3.11
CA GLY A 111 26.95 3.36 4.05
C GLY A 111 26.49 4.81 3.86
N VAL A 112 25.67 5.10 2.86
CA VAL A 112 25.15 6.45 2.60
C VAL A 112 23.75 6.58 3.18
N ALA A 113 23.59 7.45 4.19
CA ALA A 113 22.29 7.76 4.77
C ALA A 113 21.39 8.48 3.76
N PHE A 114 20.10 8.20 3.82
CA PHE A 114 19.11 8.87 3.00
C PHE A 114 17.83 9.17 3.79
N ASP A 115 17.04 10.08 3.26
CA ASP A 115 15.67 10.35 3.70
C ASP A 115 14.79 10.41 2.47
N ASP A 116 13.66 9.72 2.50
CA ASP A 116 12.70 9.77 1.40
C ASP A 116 12.12 11.20 1.30
N PRO A 117 12.34 11.93 0.19
CA PRO A 117 11.81 13.28 0.05
C PRO A 117 10.29 13.35 0.18
N LYS A 118 9.57 12.26 -0.15
CA LYS A 118 8.13 12.18 0.03
C LYS A 118 7.69 12.11 1.50
N ARG A 119 8.59 11.68 2.41
CA ARG A 119 8.28 11.63 3.85
C ARG A 119 7.85 13.00 4.37
N LEU A 120 8.70 13.98 4.25
CA LEU A 120 8.41 15.34 4.74
C LEU A 120 7.30 16.03 3.95
N GLU A 121 7.22 15.76 2.64
CA GLU A 121 6.15 16.30 1.80
C GLU A 121 4.77 15.85 2.27
N ILE A 122 4.62 14.58 2.60
CA ILE A 122 3.36 13.99 3.06
C ILE A 122 3.11 14.31 4.54
N GLU A 123 4.11 14.12 5.39
CA GLU A 123 3.98 14.21 6.84
C GLU A 123 3.69 15.63 7.36
N LYS A 124 4.14 16.66 6.65
CA LYS A 124 3.87 18.05 7.05
C LYS A 124 2.38 18.40 7.11
N ASN A 125 1.55 17.68 6.36
CA ASN A 125 0.11 17.90 6.27
C ASN A 125 -0.71 16.80 6.96
N ALA A 126 -0.04 15.77 7.50
CA ALA A 126 -0.69 14.65 8.20
C ALA A 126 -0.80 14.92 9.69
N ASP A 127 -1.86 14.39 10.32
CA ASP A 127 -1.99 14.38 11.78
C ASP A 127 -0.99 13.38 12.41
N GLY A 128 -0.73 13.54 13.71
CA GLY A 128 0.04 12.59 14.51
C GLY A 128 1.55 12.78 14.49
N GLY A 129 2.04 13.94 14.01
CA GLY A 129 3.46 14.28 14.02
C GLY A 129 4.25 13.62 12.90
N ILE A 130 5.53 13.98 12.78
CA ILE A 130 6.43 13.49 11.73
C ILE A 130 7.00 12.13 12.12
N THR A 131 6.79 11.12 11.29
CA THR A 131 7.36 9.78 11.45
C THR A 131 8.89 9.84 11.29
N PRO A 132 9.71 9.28 12.21
CA PRO A 132 11.16 9.19 12.05
C PRO A 132 11.55 8.51 10.72
N ALA A 133 12.68 8.94 10.12
CA ALA A 133 13.07 8.48 8.79
C ALA A 133 13.23 6.95 8.70
N LEU A 134 13.83 6.33 9.71
CA LEU A 134 13.99 4.86 9.73
C LEU A 134 12.64 4.14 9.90
N LEU A 135 11.72 4.65 10.72
CA LEU A 135 10.38 4.08 10.83
C LEU A 135 9.58 4.22 9.54
N TRP A 136 9.72 5.37 8.87
CA TRP A 136 9.12 5.58 7.55
C TRP A 136 9.61 4.53 6.56
N GLU A 137 10.92 4.27 6.53
CA GLU A 137 11.51 3.28 5.62
C GLU A 137 11.05 1.86 5.96
N ILE A 138 11.02 1.47 7.24
CA ILE A 138 10.47 0.17 7.69
C ILE A 138 9.01 0.01 7.22
N ARG A 139 8.19 1.05 7.38
CA ARG A 139 6.80 1.06 6.93
C ARG A 139 6.66 1.09 5.41
N ARG A 140 7.63 1.68 4.71
CA ARG A 140 7.71 1.67 3.24
C ARG A 140 8.01 0.25 2.73
N GLU A 141 9.00 -0.43 3.32
CA GLU A 141 9.30 -1.84 3.01
C GLU A 141 8.06 -2.73 3.21
N ARG A 142 7.34 -2.53 4.33
CA ARG A 142 6.08 -3.22 4.58
C ARG A 142 5.03 -2.95 3.50
N ARG A 143 4.85 -1.70 3.12
CA ARG A 143 3.90 -1.30 2.08
C ARG A 143 4.23 -1.96 0.74
N VAL A 144 5.50 -2.02 0.37
CA VAL A 144 5.95 -2.59 -0.90
C VAL A 144 5.80 -4.11 -0.90
N GLU A 145 6.28 -4.78 0.15
CA GLU A 145 6.25 -6.24 0.24
C GLU A 145 4.84 -6.80 0.36
N LEU A 146 3.97 -6.18 1.16
CA LEU A 146 2.60 -6.63 1.38
C LEU A 146 1.57 -5.90 0.48
N CYS A 147 2.04 -5.33 -0.63
CA CYS A 147 1.17 -4.66 -1.58
C CYS A 147 0.10 -5.62 -2.11
N MET A 148 -1.16 -5.19 -2.17
CA MET A 148 -2.33 -5.94 -2.63
C MET A 148 -2.73 -7.17 -1.77
N GLU A 149 -2.21 -7.27 -0.55
CA GLU A 149 -2.58 -8.32 0.42
C GLU A 149 -3.58 -7.83 1.49
N GLY A 150 -4.17 -6.66 1.31
CA GLY A 150 -5.23 -6.15 2.19
C GLY A 150 -4.75 -5.41 3.45
N PHE A 151 -3.45 -5.35 3.73
CA PHE A 151 -2.92 -4.77 4.98
C PHE A 151 -3.00 -3.24 5.05
N ARG A 152 -2.90 -2.55 3.92
CA ARG A 152 -2.64 -1.11 3.88
C ARG A 152 -3.62 -0.26 4.68
N LEU A 153 -4.92 -0.54 4.60
CA LEU A 153 -5.93 0.25 5.32
C LEU A 153 -5.79 0.08 6.84
N ASN A 154 -5.55 -1.15 7.29
CA ASN A 154 -5.36 -1.44 8.71
C ASN A 154 -4.06 -0.82 9.24
N ASP A 155 -2.98 -0.86 8.45
CA ASP A 155 -1.72 -0.20 8.78
C ASP A 155 -1.91 1.31 8.95
N LEU A 156 -2.57 1.97 8.02
CA LEU A 156 -2.85 3.40 8.11
C LEU A 156 -3.74 3.77 9.31
N LYS A 157 -4.70 2.91 9.65
CA LYS A 157 -5.53 3.09 10.85
C LYS A 157 -4.71 3.00 12.14
N ARG A 158 -3.91 1.94 12.30
CA ARG A 158 -3.11 1.73 13.52
C ARG A 158 -1.98 2.74 13.69
N TRP A 159 -1.45 3.27 12.56
CA TRP A 159 -0.46 4.35 12.58
C TRP A 159 -1.06 5.75 12.78
N CYS A 160 -2.39 5.86 12.80
CA CYS A 160 -3.11 7.14 12.78
C CYS A 160 -2.75 8.01 11.57
N LYS A 161 -2.58 7.38 10.38
CA LYS A 161 -2.10 8.01 9.14
C LYS A 161 -3.08 7.84 7.97
N LEU A 162 -4.40 7.81 8.22
CA LEU A 162 -5.39 7.80 7.13
C LEU A 162 -5.29 9.03 6.22
N ASP A 163 -4.73 10.13 6.73
CA ASP A 163 -4.47 11.34 5.93
C ASP A 163 -3.63 11.07 4.66
N TYR A 164 -2.81 10.00 4.65
CA TYR A 164 -2.06 9.61 3.44
C TYR A 164 -2.96 9.23 2.26
N LEU A 165 -4.24 8.96 2.50
CA LEU A 165 -5.23 8.69 1.46
C LEU A 165 -5.91 9.96 0.95
N TRP A 166 -5.61 11.10 1.54
CA TRP A 166 -6.16 12.40 1.15
C TRP A 166 -5.16 13.17 0.27
N ASN A 167 -5.63 13.68 -0.85
CA ASN A 167 -4.76 14.38 -1.79
C ASN A 167 -4.23 15.73 -1.29
N GLY A 168 -4.80 16.31 -0.25
CA GLY A 168 -4.21 17.47 0.43
C GLY A 168 -2.96 17.14 1.25
N CYS A 169 -2.79 15.86 1.63
CA CYS A 169 -1.60 15.35 2.31
C CYS A 169 -0.65 14.66 1.32
N ASN A 170 -1.19 13.85 0.42
CA ASN A 170 -0.45 13.10 -0.59
C ASN A 170 -1.00 13.44 -2.00
N PRO A 171 -0.46 14.45 -2.67
CA PRO A 171 -0.96 14.90 -3.98
C PRO A 171 -0.99 13.79 -5.03
N ASP A 172 0.01 12.90 -4.99
CA ASP A 172 0.21 11.85 -6.00
C ASP A 172 -0.74 10.66 -5.84
N ILE A 173 -1.58 10.63 -4.79
CA ILE A 173 -2.47 9.49 -4.50
C ILE A 173 -3.45 9.16 -5.64
N ARG A 174 -3.68 10.11 -6.53
CA ARG A 174 -4.57 9.95 -7.67
C ARG A 174 -3.88 9.46 -8.93
N TYR A 175 -2.55 9.55 -8.97
CA TYR A 175 -1.80 9.25 -10.18
C TYR A 175 -1.57 7.76 -10.34
N GLY A 176 -1.75 7.30 -11.57
CA GLY A 176 -1.42 5.96 -12.01
C GLY A 176 -0.03 5.90 -12.63
N ALA A 177 0.13 5.02 -13.62
CA ALA A 177 1.38 4.87 -14.34
C ALA A 177 1.71 6.12 -15.16
N TYR A 178 3.01 6.42 -15.30
CA TYR A 178 3.50 7.36 -16.30
C TYR A 178 3.54 6.66 -17.66
N ILE A 179 2.91 7.24 -18.68
CA ILE A 179 2.86 6.67 -20.03
C ILE A 179 3.11 7.75 -21.09
N ARG A 180 3.51 7.30 -22.27
CA ARG A 180 3.48 8.09 -23.50
C ARG A 180 2.35 7.59 -24.38
N LEU A 181 1.47 8.47 -24.83
CA LEU A 181 0.31 8.10 -25.64
C LEU A 181 0.71 7.47 -26.97
N SER A 182 1.87 7.87 -27.52
CA SER A 182 2.42 7.28 -28.76
C SER A 182 2.71 5.79 -28.67
N ASP A 183 2.99 5.29 -27.46
CA ASP A 183 3.29 3.88 -27.25
C ASP A 183 2.02 3.01 -27.27
N TYR A 184 0.84 3.66 -27.25
CA TYR A 184 -0.48 3.04 -27.18
C TYR A 184 -1.45 3.64 -28.22
N PRO A 185 -1.17 3.52 -29.53
CA PRO A 185 -1.88 4.26 -30.58
C PRO A 185 -3.37 3.92 -30.68
N THR A 186 -3.79 2.73 -30.25
CA THR A 186 -5.19 2.31 -30.34
C THR A 186 -6.02 2.68 -29.09
N ARG A 187 -5.36 2.99 -27.97
CA ARG A 187 -6.01 3.19 -26.67
C ARG A 187 -5.64 4.49 -25.96
N GLY A 188 -4.71 5.25 -26.54
CA GLY A 188 -4.28 6.54 -25.96
C GLY A 188 -5.42 7.55 -25.79
N THR A 189 -6.49 7.42 -26.57
CA THR A 189 -7.68 8.29 -26.47
C THR A 189 -8.61 7.94 -25.31
N GLU A 190 -8.47 6.75 -24.70
CA GLU A 190 -9.28 6.29 -23.57
C GLU A 190 -8.67 6.69 -22.22
N VAL A 191 -7.44 7.20 -22.24
CA VAL A 191 -6.68 7.54 -21.04
C VAL A 191 -6.76 9.03 -20.80
N VAL A 192 -7.06 9.40 -19.57
CA VAL A 192 -6.98 10.80 -19.12
C VAL A 192 -5.65 10.97 -18.38
N LEU A 193 -4.79 11.83 -18.91
CA LEU A 193 -3.55 12.25 -18.24
C LEU A 193 -3.85 13.39 -17.26
N GLU A 194 -2.91 13.63 -16.33
CA GLU A 194 -2.98 14.75 -15.38
C GLU A 194 -3.08 16.11 -16.10
N ASP A 195 -2.37 16.26 -17.22
CA ASP A 195 -2.56 17.33 -18.17
C ASP A 195 -3.26 16.78 -19.43
N PRO A 196 -4.51 17.16 -19.70
CA PRO A 196 -5.28 16.66 -20.85
C PRO A 196 -4.66 17.01 -22.22
N ASN A 197 -3.76 17.99 -22.27
CA ASN A 197 -3.11 18.45 -23.51
C ASN A 197 -1.73 17.82 -23.71
N ALA A 198 -1.23 17.09 -22.72
CA ALA A 198 0.06 16.45 -22.81
C ALA A 198 0.02 15.17 -23.66
N THR A 199 1.14 14.85 -24.31
CA THR A 199 1.33 13.59 -25.04
C THR A 199 1.95 12.48 -24.18
N GLU A 200 2.43 12.84 -22.99
CA GLU A 200 2.95 11.92 -21.98
C GLU A 200 2.67 12.47 -20.57
N GLY A 201 2.53 11.60 -19.59
CA GLY A 201 2.25 11.99 -18.21
C GLY A 201 1.70 10.85 -17.38
N TYR A 202 1.29 11.18 -16.16
CA TYR A 202 0.65 10.21 -15.27
C TYR A 202 -0.82 10.05 -15.62
N ILE A 203 -1.28 8.79 -15.60
CA ILE A 203 -2.70 8.50 -15.73
C ILE A 203 -3.45 9.06 -14.53
N LEU A 204 -4.48 9.87 -14.81
CA LEU A 204 -5.38 10.39 -13.79
C LEU A 204 -6.52 9.39 -13.56
N ARG A 205 -6.37 8.57 -12.53
CA ARG A 205 -7.33 7.50 -12.21
C ARG A 205 -8.74 8.01 -11.89
N ASN A 206 -8.83 9.16 -11.25
CA ASN A 206 -10.12 9.71 -10.80
C ASN A 206 -10.20 11.19 -11.12
N THR A 207 -11.02 11.51 -12.10
CA THR A 207 -11.35 12.90 -12.47
C THR A 207 -12.37 13.54 -11.53
N LEU A 208 -13.04 12.74 -10.68
CA LEU A 208 -14.18 13.15 -9.85
C LEU A 208 -13.75 13.80 -8.51
N GLY A 209 -12.76 14.65 -8.54
CA GLY A 209 -12.55 15.54 -7.43
C GLY A 209 -11.62 15.06 -6.33
N GLN A 210 -11.52 15.87 -5.32
CA GLN A 210 -10.68 15.67 -4.16
C GLN A 210 -11.31 14.64 -3.22
N ARG A 211 -10.48 13.76 -2.64
CA ARG A 211 -10.92 12.95 -1.51
C ARG A 211 -11.08 13.86 -0.30
N ASN A 212 -12.13 13.65 0.47
CA ASN A 212 -12.30 14.33 1.74
C ASN A 212 -11.21 13.90 2.72
N ARG A 213 -10.76 14.84 3.55
CA ARG A 213 -9.86 14.53 4.63
C ARG A 213 -10.53 13.51 5.58
N PRO A 214 -9.83 12.43 5.97
CA PRO A 214 -10.34 11.53 7.00
C PRO A 214 -10.58 12.26 8.31
N ILE A 215 -11.63 11.88 9.00
CA ILE A 215 -11.96 12.42 10.33
C ILE A 215 -11.83 11.30 11.37
N LYS A 216 -11.81 11.66 12.63
CA LYS A 216 -11.54 10.75 13.76
C LYS A 216 -12.38 9.48 13.72
N ARG A 217 -13.66 9.56 13.38
CA ARG A 217 -14.54 8.38 13.27
C ARG A 217 -14.09 7.37 12.21
N ASN A 218 -13.29 7.77 11.20
CA ASN A 218 -12.83 6.84 10.15
C ASN A 218 -11.78 5.84 10.66
N TYR A 219 -11.16 6.12 11.81
CA TYR A 219 -10.23 5.20 12.47
C TYR A 219 -10.93 4.09 13.25
N ILE A 220 -12.21 4.27 13.60
CA ILE A 220 -12.98 3.39 14.47
C ILE A 220 -14.16 2.83 13.67
N ASN A 221 -14.37 1.52 13.72
CA ASN A 221 -15.54 0.93 13.09
C ASN A 221 -16.79 1.12 13.96
N PRO A 222 -17.95 1.45 13.37
CA PRO A 222 -19.19 1.52 14.12
C PRO A 222 -19.67 0.13 14.55
N ILE A 223 -20.39 0.06 15.65
CA ILE A 223 -21.17 -1.12 15.99
C ILE A 223 -22.38 -1.16 15.05
N PRO A 224 -22.64 -2.27 14.35
CA PRO A 224 -23.77 -2.36 13.43
C PRO A 224 -25.10 -2.06 14.14
N SER A 225 -25.93 -1.21 13.54
CA SER A 225 -27.21 -0.81 14.12
C SER A 225 -28.14 -1.98 14.45
N GLY A 226 -28.09 -3.06 13.64
CA GLY A 226 -28.81 -4.29 13.90
C GLY A 226 -28.41 -4.96 15.23
N GLN A 227 -27.14 -4.90 15.62
CA GLN A 227 -26.66 -5.42 16.90
C GLN A 227 -27.19 -4.58 18.07
N ILE A 228 -27.17 -3.27 17.95
CA ILE A 228 -27.73 -2.35 18.95
C ILE A 228 -29.20 -2.64 19.15
N THR A 229 -29.96 -2.79 18.06
CA THR A 229 -31.38 -3.12 18.10
C THR A 229 -31.63 -4.49 18.74
N LEU A 230 -30.85 -5.51 18.37
CA LEU A 230 -30.95 -6.85 18.93
C LEU A 230 -30.76 -6.85 20.46
N TYR A 231 -29.73 -6.15 20.94
CA TYR A 231 -29.49 -6.02 22.39
C TYR A 231 -30.66 -5.33 23.08
N LYS A 232 -31.17 -4.24 22.49
CA LYS A 232 -32.33 -3.52 23.03
C LYS A 232 -33.58 -4.42 23.15
N THR A 233 -33.86 -5.26 22.16
CA THR A 233 -35.00 -6.20 22.21
C THR A 233 -34.85 -7.28 23.27
N LYS A 234 -33.62 -7.54 23.73
CA LYS A 234 -33.31 -8.47 24.81
C LYS A 234 -33.20 -7.79 26.19
N GLY A 235 -33.51 -6.50 26.27
CA GLY A 235 -33.47 -5.75 27.51
C GLY A 235 -32.08 -5.26 27.92
N TYR A 236 -31.09 -5.32 27.02
CA TYR A 236 -29.74 -4.84 27.28
C TYR A 236 -29.47 -3.52 26.56
N THR A 237 -28.57 -2.71 27.10
CA THR A 237 -28.08 -1.50 26.46
C THR A 237 -26.73 -1.77 25.82
N LEU A 238 -26.65 -1.59 24.50
CA LEU A 238 -25.39 -1.57 23.75
C LEU A 238 -25.24 -0.18 23.14
N SER A 239 -24.29 0.60 23.67
CA SER A 239 -24.04 1.96 23.19
C SER A 239 -23.13 1.95 21.99
N GLN A 240 -23.37 2.87 21.06
CA GLN A 240 -22.47 3.11 19.93
C GLN A 240 -21.14 3.70 20.43
N ASN A 241 -20.07 3.50 19.68
CA ASN A 241 -18.81 4.22 19.90
C ASN A 241 -19.05 5.75 19.85
N THR A 242 -18.38 6.52 20.71
CA THR A 242 -18.59 7.97 20.85
C THR A 242 -18.42 8.77 19.57
N GLU A 243 -17.50 8.35 18.70
CA GLU A 243 -17.24 9.00 17.40
C GLU A 243 -18.34 8.72 16.34
N TRP A 244 -19.20 7.72 16.59
CA TRP A 244 -20.33 7.31 15.75
C TRP A 244 -21.67 7.53 16.45
N GLY A 245 -21.65 8.14 17.65
CA GLY A 245 -22.87 8.48 18.40
C GLY A 245 -23.77 9.43 17.60
N TRP A 246 -25.06 9.22 17.76
CA TRP A 246 -26.13 10.06 17.20
C TRP A 246 -26.44 11.19 18.15
#